data_849493174fb7a4870a79ad0944e74cd7
#
_entry.id   849493174fb7a4870a79ad0944e74cd7
#
_cell.length_a   1.000
_cell.length_b   1.000
_cell.length_c   1.000
_cell.angle_alpha   90.00
_cell.angle_beta   90.00
_cell.angle_gamma   90.00
#
_symmetry.space_group_name_H-M   'P 1'
#
loop_
_entity.id
_entity.type
_entity.pdbx_description
1 polymer ?
#
loop_
_entity_poly.entity_id
_entity_poly.type
_entity_poly.pdbx_seq_one_letter_code
_entity_poly.pdbx_strand_id
1 'polypeptide(L)'
;KWFPQGRLQSNPNANENEVAIPISSNQWLLLKKSSLTEREQELISLLTGKDSAFDGGPWYDYLVHNRGKMPQNVQKLQFVHCHLFHYENETIGSWLEMMRTILPNRIADFQLSSQDYIFVLDQTRLVPVKDVLRDTLSAIEYDFSLTLTIKIGQIWPLIFKESYSELFQAEHALFVKWWEQVQHSNVHSFSQLFLWGIGQKDFILPILTKKLHQLIESQDQLVDIIAALWENTAVVTKAAQQLYIHRNTLQYHIDKWEELTGLQLKELTDLTLCYQLILPDIL
;
A
#
# COMPACT_ATOMS: atom_id res chain seq x y z
N LYS A 1 14.21 9.04 30.82
CA LYS A 1 14.96 8.80 32.09
C LYS A 1 15.00 7.32 32.51
N TRP A 2 14.10 6.47 32.01
CA TRP A 2 14.03 5.04 32.35
C TRP A 2 15.08 4.20 31.60
N PHE A 3 15.45 4.61 30.37
CA PHE A 3 16.45 3.94 29.55
C PHE A 3 17.51 4.95 29.06
N PRO A 4 18.49 5.32 29.90
CA PRO A 4 19.48 6.34 29.59
C PRO A 4 20.43 5.94 28.45
N GLN A 5 20.49 4.66 28.09
CA GLN A 5 21.33 4.14 27.00
C GLN A 5 20.56 3.97 25.69
N GLY A 6 19.25 4.31 25.66
CA GLY A 6 18.42 4.23 24.46
C GLY A 6 18.71 5.35 23.48
N ARG A 7 18.71 5.02 22.18
CA ARG A 7 18.83 6.00 21.09
C ARG A 7 17.48 6.17 20.40
N LEU A 8 17.08 7.42 20.17
CA LEU A 8 15.91 7.73 19.37
C LEU A 8 16.28 7.78 17.89
N GLN A 9 15.48 7.15 17.04
CA GLN A 9 15.60 7.25 15.58
C GLN A 9 14.23 7.22 14.91
N SER A 10 14.18 7.66 13.66
CA SER A 10 12.94 7.76 12.87
C SER A 10 12.59 6.51 12.09
N ASN A 11 13.33 5.40 12.24
CA ASN A 11 13.04 4.12 11.59
C ASN A 11 13.24 2.94 12.56
N PRO A 12 12.58 1.78 12.35
CA PRO A 12 12.66 0.61 13.24
C PRO A 12 13.91 -0.25 13.06
N ASN A 13 14.92 0.20 12.29
CA ASN A 13 16.10 -0.60 11.98
C ASN A 13 16.95 -0.85 13.22
N ALA A 14 16.74 -2.01 13.85
CA ALA A 14 17.56 -2.52 14.96
C ALA A 14 18.47 -3.65 14.46
N ASN A 15 19.71 -3.67 14.92
CA ASN A 15 20.63 -4.79 14.69
C ASN A 15 20.17 -6.02 15.50
N GLU A 16 20.70 -7.21 15.22
CA GLU A 16 20.36 -8.46 15.93
C GLU A 16 20.51 -8.37 17.46
N ASN A 17 21.39 -7.48 17.94
CA ASN A 17 21.64 -7.23 19.35
C ASN A 17 20.87 -6.04 19.94
N GLU A 18 19.95 -5.44 19.18
CA GLU A 18 19.15 -4.29 19.61
C GLU A 18 17.65 -4.63 19.51
N VAL A 19 16.86 -3.95 20.34
CA VAL A 19 15.38 -3.98 20.27
C VAL A 19 14.91 -2.58 19.95
N ALA A 20 14.01 -2.45 18.97
CA ALA A 20 13.34 -1.21 18.62
C ALA A 20 11.95 -1.18 19.27
N ILE A 21 11.69 -0.15 20.08
CA ILE A 21 10.41 0.08 20.75
C ILE A 21 9.75 1.29 20.11
N PRO A 22 8.55 1.18 19.55
CA PRO A 22 7.83 2.32 19.00
C PRO A 22 7.43 3.28 20.13
N ILE A 23 7.73 4.58 19.98
CA ILE A 23 7.31 5.63 20.93
C ILE A 23 6.20 6.47 20.32
N SER A 24 6.25 6.69 19.01
CA SER A 24 5.22 7.38 18.23
C SER A 24 5.28 6.91 16.78
N SER A 25 4.34 7.34 15.96
CA SER A 25 4.23 6.95 14.56
C SER A 25 5.51 7.11 13.72
N ASN A 26 6.47 7.91 14.17
CA ASN A 26 7.74 8.14 13.46
C ASN A 26 8.97 8.19 14.39
N GLN A 27 8.87 7.65 15.62
CA GLN A 27 9.97 7.62 16.56
C GLN A 27 10.09 6.25 17.24
N TRP A 28 11.30 5.72 17.20
CA TRP A 28 11.66 4.43 17.76
C TRP A 28 12.78 4.61 18.79
N LEU A 29 12.64 3.92 19.92
CA LEU A 29 13.70 3.81 20.92
C LEU A 29 14.45 2.51 20.66
N LEU A 30 15.74 2.62 20.34
CA LEU A 30 16.64 1.47 20.24
C LEU A 30 17.33 1.22 21.58
N LEU A 31 17.21 -0.01 22.04
CA LEU A 31 17.88 -0.50 23.26
C LEU A 31 18.75 -1.72 22.91
N LYS A 32 19.93 -1.80 23.51
CA LYS A 32 20.75 -3.02 23.40
C LYS A 32 20.11 -4.13 24.23
N LYS A 33 19.94 -5.32 23.64
CA LYS A 33 19.42 -6.50 24.37
C LYS A 33 20.23 -6.79 25.63
N SER A 34 21.55 -6.62 25.60
CA SER A 34 22.46 -6.81 26.73
C SER A 34 22.27 -5.81 27.88
N SER A 35 21.54 -4.72 27.67
CA SER A 35 21.19 -3.73 28.70
C SER A 35 19.85 -3.97 29.36
N LEU A 36 19.13 -5.00 28.95
CA LEU A 36 17.80 -5.38 29.43
C LEU A 36 17.89 -6.68 30.20
N THR A 37 17.17 -6.77 31.32
CA THR A 37 16.96 -8.03 32.04
C THR A 37 16.08 -8.96 31.19
N GLU A 38 16.13 -10.26 31.45
CA GLU A 38 15.27 -11.25 30.76
C GLU A 38 13.78 -10.90 30.86
N ARG A 39 13.33 -10.44 32.04
CA ARG A 39 11.95 -10.00 32.24
C ARG A 39 11.60 -8.74 31.46
N GLU A 40 12.50 -7.80 31.29
CA GLU A 40 12.29 -6.60 30.46
C GLU A 40 12.28 -6.95 28.98
N GLN A 41 13.13 -7.88 28.55
CA GLN A 41 13.10 -8.39 27.17
C GLN A 41 11.76 -9.09 26.89
N GLU A 42 11.27 -9.93 27.81
CA GLU A 42 10.00 -10.62 27.70
C GLU A 42 8.81 -9.62 27.69
N LEU A 43 8.81 -8.64 28.58
CA LEU A 43 7.78 -7.58 28.59
C LEU A 43 7.79 -6.74 27.31
N ILE A 44 8.98 -6.39 26.83
CA ILE A 44 9.12 -5.62 25.58
C ILE A 44 8.66 -6.47 24.41
N SER A 45 8.97 -7.76 24.37
CA SER A 45 8.53 -8.66 23.31
C SER A 45 6.98 -8.79 23.32
N LEU A 46 6.37 -8.96 24.47
CA LEU A 46 4.90 -8.96 24.64
C LEU A 46 4.26 -7.62 24.20
N LEU A 47 4.85 -6.49 24.59
CA LEU A 47 4.34 -5.16 24.24
C LEU A 47 4.56 -4.78 22.78
N THR A 48 5.64 -5.29 22.18
CA THR A 48 5.97 -5.03 20.76
C THR A 48 5.43 -6.08 19.81
N GLY A 49 4.73 -7.09 20.33
CA GLY A 49 4.23 -8.21 19.53
C GLY A 49 5.35 -9.10 18.95
N LYS A 50 6.57 -9.02 19.51
CA LYS A 50 7.74 -9.76 18.98
C LYS A 50 7.87 -11.19 19.48
N ASP A 51 6.95 -11.67 20.35
CA ASP A 51 6.93 -13.06 20.83
C ASP A 51 6.08 -14.04 20.02
N SER A 52 5.39 -13.59 18.99
CA SER A 52 5.21 -14.47 17.86
C SER A 52 6.42 -14.25 16.95
N ALA A 53 7.30 -15.23 16.87
CA ALA A 53 8.15 -15.42 15.71
C ALA A 53 7.17 -15.58 14.50
N PHE A 54 6.61 -14.47 14.03
CA PHE A 54 6.01 -14.43 12.72
C PHE A 54 7.17 -14.70 11.78
N ASP A 55 7.29 -15.95 11.41
CA ASP A 55 8.04 -16.30 10.22
C ASP A 55 7.26 -15.67 9.08
N GLY A 56 7.52 -14.38 8.86
CA GLY A 56 6.86 -13.56 7.84
C GLY A 56 7.23 -14.05 6.45
N GLY A 57 8.12 -15.03 6.39
CA GLY A 57 8.60 -15.61 5.17
C GLY A 57 9.43 -14.65 4.32
N PRO A 58 9.89 -15.13 3.15
CA PRO A 58 10.81 -14.38 2.28
C PRO A 58 10.26 -13.01 1.80
N TRP A 59 8.94 -12.89 1.62
CA TRP A 59 8.32 -11.63 1.22
C TRP A 59 8.34 -10.58 2.32
N TYR A 60 8.17 -11.00 3.58
CA TYR A 60 8.30 -10.11 4.73
C TYR A 60 9.72 -9.56 4.84
N ASP A 61 10.74 -10.43 4.78
CA ASP A 61 12.13 -9.99 4.83
C ASP A 61 12.48 -9.03 3.70
N TYR A 62 12.00 -9.32 2.49
CA TYR A 62 12.24 -8.48 1.32
C TYR A 62 11.54 -7.12 1.42
N LEU A 63 10.24 -7.07 1.76
CA LEU A 63 9.46 -5.83 1.75
C LEU A 63 9.68 -4.99 3.01
N VAL A 64 9.70 -5.63 4.18
CA VAL A 64 9.77 -4.92 5.47
C VAL A 64 11.21 -4.60 5.86
N HIS A 65 12.10 -5.56 5.68
CA HIS A 65 13.50 -5.40 6.10
C HIS A 65 14.45 -5.01 4.96
N ASN A 66 13.98 -4.98 3.73
CA ASN A 66 14.81 -4.78 2.53
C ASN A 66 15.98 -5.77 2.46
N ARG A 67 15.72 -7.03 2.83
CA ARG A 67 16.72 -8.09 2.88
C ARG A 67 16.46 -9.15 1.81
N GLY A 68 17.53 -9.70 1.27
CA GLY A 68 17.45 -10.77 0.28
C GLY A 68 17.10 -10.27 -1.13
N LYS A 69 16.63 -11.20 -1.95
CA LYS A 69 16.15 -10.94 -3.32
C LYS A 69 14.65 -11.11 -3.35
N MET A 70 14.00 -10.51 -4.33
CA MET A 70 12.58 -10.73 -4.59
C MET A 70 12.29 -12.25 -4.66
N PRO A 71 11.40 -12.78 -3.79
CA PRO A 71 11.25 -14.22 -3.61
C PRO A 71 10.68 -14.96 -4.82
N GLN A 72 9.88 -14.29 -5.61
CA GLN A 72 9.23 -14.82 -6.80
C GLN A 72 9.25 -13.81 -7.92
N ASN A 73 9.52 -14.24 -9.15
CA ASN A 73 9.51 -13.36 -10.30
C ASN A 73 8.06 -13.09 -10.75
N VAL A 74 7.61 -11.86 -10.57
CA VAL A 74 6.30 -11.37 -10.98
C VAL A 74 6.46 -10.14 -11.88
N GLN A 75 5.55 -9.93 -12.83
CA GLN A 75 5.62 -8.77 -13.72
C GLN A 75 4.99 -7.52 -13.12
N LYS A 76 4.00 -7.69 -12.25
CA LYS A 76 3.29 -6.60 -11.57
C LYS A 76 2.97 -7.03 -10.14
N LEU A 77 3.23 -6.15 -9.19
CA LEU A 77 3.02 -6.40 -7.77
C LEU A 77 2.01 -5.41 -7.20
N GLN A 78 1.13 -5.87 -6.34
CA GLN A 78 0.18 -5.03 -5.60
C GLN A 78 0.12 -5.45 -4.14
N PHE A 79 -0.06 -4.48 -3.25
CA PHE A 79 -0.22 -4.72 -1.82
C PHE A 79 -1.67 -4.42 -1.38
N VAL A 80 -2.25 -5.31 -0.60
CA VAL A 80 -3.50 -5.06 0.10
C VAL A 80 -3.21 -5.01 1.59
N HIS A 81 -3.49 -3.87 2.21
CA HIS A 81 -3.30 -3.64 3.65
C HIS A 81 -4.66 -3.76 4.34
N CYS A 82 -4.74 -4.59 5.36
CA CYS A 82 -5.91 -4.75 6.21
C CYS A 82 -5.56 -4.35 7.64
N HIS A 83 -6.34 -3.46 8.24
CA HIS A 83 -6.23 -3.11 9.65
C HIS A 83 -7.51 -3.51 10.37
N LEU A 84 -7.38 -4.39 11.37
CA LEU A 84 -8.47 -4.86 12.21
C LEU A 84 -8.50 -4.05 13.50
N PHE A 85 -9.65 -3.52 13.86
CA PHE A 85 -9.78 -2.72 15.07
C PHE A 85 -10.84 -3.23 16.07
N HIS A 86 -11.69 -4.16 15.68
CA HIS A 86 -12.51 -4.97 16.57
C HIS A 86 -12.47 -6.40 16.06
N TYR A 87 -12.03 -7.35 16.87
CA TYR A 87 -11.96 -8.76 16.46
C TYR A 87 -11.75 -9.67 17.68
N GLU A 88 -12.15 -10.92 17.53
CA GLU A 88 -11.85 -12.00 18.47
C GLU A 88 -10.69 -12.84 17.91
N ASN A 89 -9.70 -13.15 18.75
CA ASN A 89 -8.50 -13.89 18.29
C ASN A 89 -8.84 -15.24 17.66
N GLU A 90 -9.93 -15.88 18.12
CA GLU A 90 -10.38 -17.19 17.65
C GLU A 90 -10.86 -17.16 16.20
N THR A 91 -11.36 -16.01 15.71
CA THR A 91 -11.90 -15.88 14.35
C THR A 91 -10.84 -15.51 13.30
N ILE A 92 -9.67 -15.01 13.72
CA ILE A 92 -8.61 -14.53 12.81
C ILE A 92 -8.14 -15.60 11.84
N GLY A 93 -7.94 -16.85 12.31
CA GLY A 93 -7.51 -17.94 11.44
C GLY A 93 -8.49 -18.22 10.30
N SER A 94 -9.78 -18.26 10.63
CA SER A 94 -10.85 -18.49 9.65
C SER A 94 -11.01 -17.30 8.68
N TRP A 95 -10.88 -16.07 9.17
CA TRP A 95 -10.85 -14.87 8.35
C TRP A 95 -9.67 -14.88 7.36
N LEU A 96 -8.47 -15.24 7.80
CA LEU A 96 -7.30 -15.35 6.93
C LEU A 96 -7.50 -16.37 5.81
N GLU A 97 -8.05 -17.56 6.13
CA GLU A 97 -8.34 -18.59 5.11
C GLU A 97 -9.38 -18.09 4.09
N MET A 98 -10.40 -17.38 4.54
CA MET A 98 -11.38 -16.75 3.65
C MET A 98 -10.70 -15.69 2.78
N MET A 99 -9.89 -14.77 3.35
CA MET A 99 -9.15 -13.77 2.57
C MET A 99 -8.23 -14.40 1.53
N ARG A 100 -7.57 -15.51 1.88
CA ARG A 100 -6.75 -16.30 0.96
C ARG A 100 -7.55 -16.88 -0.20
N THR A 101 -8.81 -17.19 0.03
CA THR A 101 -9.73 -17.74 -0.98
C THR A 101 -10.24 -16.66 -1.94
N ILE A 102 -10.60 -15.49 -1.43
CA ILE A 102 -11.13 -14.40 -2.27
C ILE A 102 -10.05 -13.60 -3.01
N LEU A 103 -8.77 -13.80 -2.66
CA LEU A 103 -7.63 -13.20 -3.34
C LEU A 103 -6.82 -14.28 -4.10
N PRO A 104 -7.34 -14.78 -5.24
CA PRO A 104 -6.77 -15.94 -5.92
C PRO A 104 -5.38 -15.70 -6.52
N ASN A 105 -5.03 -14.44 -6.77
CA ASN A 105 -3.72 -14.02 -7.25
C ASN A 105 -2.72 -13.68 -6.13
N ARG A 106 -3.05 -14.01 -4.88
CA ARG A 106 -2.17 -13.84 -3.73
C ARG A 106 -0.96 -14.78 -3.83
N ILE A 107 0.22 -14.23 -3.65
CA ILE A 107 1.49 -14.97 -3.65
C ILE A 107 2.12 -15.04 -2.26
N ALA A 108 1.74 -14.14 -1.36
CA ALA A 108 2.12 -14.16 0.04
C ALA A 108 1.12 -13.38 0.90
N ASP A 109 1.11 -13.67 2.18
CA ASP A 109 0.50 -12.84 3.21
C ASP A 109 1.36 -12.90 4.47
N PHE A 110 1.37 -11.81 5.20
CA PHE A 110 2.08 -11.72 6.46
C PHE A 110 1.46 -10.66 7.37
N GLN A 111 1.78 -10.75 8.64
CA GLN A 111 1.30 -9.83 9.67
C GLN A 111 2.42 -8.84 10.03
N LEU A 112 2.09 -7.55 10.15
CA LEU A 112 3.01 -6.51 10.61
C LEU A 112 2.83 -6.22 12.12
N SER A 113 1.60 -6.34 12.60
CA SER A 113 1.23 -6.19 14.01
C SER A 113 0.05 -7.11 14.34
N SER A 114 -0.40 -7.15 15.59
CA SER A 114 -1.62 -7.90 15.94
C SER A 114 -2.86 -7.48 15.15
N GLN A 115 -2.87 -6.27 14.60
CA GLN A 115 -3.99 -5.68 13.87
C GLN A 115 -3.74 -5.52 12.36
N ASP A 116 -2.47 -5.54 11.91
CA ASP A 116 -2.10 -5.20 10.54
C ASP A 116 -1.69 -6.43 9.74
N TYR A 117 -2.43 -6.70 8.69
CA TYR A 117 -2.23 -7.82 7.76
C TYR A 117 -1.98 -7.32 6.35
N ILE A 118 -1.02 -7.92 5.68
CA ILE A 118 -0.62 -7.61 4.31
C ILE A 118 -0.85 -8.81 3.43
N PHE A 119 -1.49 -8.59 2.28
CA PHE A 119 -1.55 -9.56 1.20
C PHE A 119 -0.78 -9.02 0.00
N VAL A 120 0.14 -9.84 -0.50
CA VAL A 120 0.97 -9.54 -1.68
C VAL A 120 0.35 -10.25 -2.87
N LEU A 121 0.00 -9.49 -3.90
CA LEU A 121 -0.72 -9.99 -5.07
C LEU A 121 0.14 -9.93 -6.32
N ASP A 122 0.12 -10.99 -7.11
CA ASP A 122 0.61 -10.99 -8.49
C ASP A 122 -0.47 -10.42 -9.42
N GLN A 123 -0.24 -9.24 -9.95
CA GLN A 123 -1.10 -8.56 -10.92
C GLN A 123 -0.57 -8.65 -12.35
N THR A 124 0.28 -9.63 -12.64
CA THR A 124 0.72 -9.93 -14.02
C THR A 124 -0.48 -10.08 -14.94
N ARG A 125 -1.51 -10.78 -14.48
CA ARG A 125 -2.87 -10.72 -15.02
C ARG A 125 -3.72 -9.86 -14.09
N LEU A 126 -4.28 -8.78 -14.60
CA LEU A 126 -5.10 -7.85 -13.82
C LEU A 126 -6.33 -8.56 -13.23
N VAL A 127 -6.46 -8.50 -11.91
CA VAL A 127 -7.62 -8.96 -11.14
C VAL A 127 -8.20 -7.76 -10.37
N PRO A 128 -9.47 -7.40 -10.60
CA PRO A 128 -10.08 -6.23 -9.95
C PRO A 128 -10.49 -6.53 -8.50
N VAL A 129 -9.51 -6.59 -7.59
CA VAL A 129 -9.72 -6.96 -6.17
C VAL A 129 -10.53 -5.93 -5.38
N LYS A 130 -10.52 -4.66 -5.81
CA LYS A 130 -11.22 -3.57 -5.13
C LYS A 130 -12.73 -3.80 -5.02
N ASP A 131 -13.35 -4.15 -6.14
CA ASP A 131 -14.80 -4.35 -6.18
C ASP A 131 -15.21 -5.57 -5.36
N VAL A 132 -14.47 -6.67 -5.48
CA VAL A 132 -14.71 -7.89 -4.69
C VAL A 132 -14.64 -7.59 -3.20
N LEU A 133 -13.58 -6.91 -2.73
CA LEU A 133 -13.41 -6.60 -1.31
C LEU A 133 -14.46 -5.61 -0.82
N ARG A 134 -14.82 -4.61 -1.63
CA ARG A 134 -15.87 -3.64 -1.27
C ARG A 134 -17.23 -4.30 -1.14
N ASP A 135 -17.60 -5.15 -2.08
CA ASP A 135 -18.91 -5.78 -2.12
C ASP A 135 -19.06 -6.87 -1.05
N THR A 136 -17.96 -7.44 -0.57
CA THR A 136 -17.95 -8.50 0.46
C THR A 136 -17.66 -7.98 1.87
N LEU A 137 -17.21 -6.75 2.05
CA LEU A 137 -16.75 -6.22 3.34
C LEU A 137 -17.75 -6.43 4.48
N SER A 138 -19.02 -6.04 4.27
CA SER A 138 -20.04 -6.15 5.32
C SER A 138 -20.35 -7.62 5.68
N ALA A 139 -20.30 -8.53 4.72
CA ALA A 139 -20.46 -9.97 4.98
C ALA A 139 -19.27 -10.52 5.77
N ILE A 140 -18.05 -10.12 5.41
CA ILE A 140 -16.82 -10.49 6.14
C ILE A 140 -16.89 -10.05 7.59
N GLU A 141 -17.28 -8.79 7.84
CA GLU A 141 -17.38 -8.26 9.19
C GLU A 141 -18.43 -8.99 10.04
N TYR A 142 -19.56 -9.31 9.43
CA TYR A 142 -20.64 -10.05 10.10
C TYR A 142 -20.24 -11.49 10.40
N ASP A 143 -19.75 -12.23 9.41
CA ASP A 143 -19.43 -13.66 9.52
C ASP A 143 -18.29 -13.96 10.50
N PHE A 144 -17.32 -13.04 10.61
CA PHE A 144 -16.15 -13.22 11.47
C PHE A 144 -16.19 -12.36 12.75
N SER A 145 -17.28 -11.63 12.99
CA SER A 145 -17.42 -10.74 14.17
C SER A 145 -16.22 -9.80 14.32
N LEU A 146 -15.79 -9.19 13.23
CA LEU A 146 -14.66 -8.27 13.23
C LEU A 146 -15.02 -6.97 12.50
N THR A 147 -14.22 -5.95 12.71
CA THR A 147 -14.31 -4.69 11.95
C THR A 147 -12.93 -4.37 11.41
N LEU A 148 -12.86 -4.05 10.11
CA LEU A 148 -11.59 -3.78 9.44
C LEU A 148 -11.69 -2.65 8.43
N THR A 149 -10.58 -2.02 8.17
CA THR A 149 -10.41 -1.16 7.02
C THR A 149 -9.39 -1.76 6.06
N ILE A 150 -9.66 -1.65 4.77
CA ILE A 150 -8.82 -2.22 3.71
C ILE A 150 -8.32 -1.10 2.81
N LYS A 151 -7.04 -1.09 2.53
CA LYS A 151 -6.45 -0.28 1.46
C LYS A 151 -5.98 -1.18 0.33
N ILE A 152 -6.46 -0.90 -0.85
CA ILE A 152 -5.94 -1.48 -2.09
C ILE A 152 -4.79 -0.60 -2.58
N GLY A 153 -3.58 -1.14 -2.61
CA GLY A 153 -2.38 -0.44 -3.05
C GLY A 153 -2.31 -0.26 -4.56
N GLN A 154 -1.29 0.46 -5.01
CA GLN A 154 -0.98 0.66 -6.42
C GLN A 154 -0.43 -0.63 -7.05
N ILE A 155 -0.70 -0.85 -8.33
CA ILE A 155 -0.04 -1.91 -9.11
C ILE A 155 1.30 -1.39 -9.61
N TRP A 156 2.38 -2.00 -9.16
CA TRP A 156 3.74 -1.62 -9.50
C TRP A 156 4.36 -2.58 -10.51
N PRO A 157 4.73 -2.13 -11.72
CA PRO A 157 5.40 -2.95 -12.72
C PRO A 157 6.82 -3.38 -12.29
N LEU A 158 7.30 -4.48 -12.85
CA LEU A 158 8.60 -5.10 -12.57
C LEU A 158 9.80 -4.13 -12.76
N ILE A 159 9.66 -3.10 -13.60
CA ILE A 159 10.71 -2.09 -13.79
C ILE A 159 11.10 -1.39 -12.48
N PHE A 160 10.24 -1.44 -11.46
CA PHE A 160 10.47 -0.88 -10.12
C PHE A 160 10.88 -1.93 -9.07
N LYS A 161 11.25 -3.13 -9.47
CA LYS A 161 11.59 -4.22 -8.53
C LYS A 161 12.60 -3.81 -7.45
N GLU A 162 13.60 -3.01 -7.81
CA GLU A 162 14.63 -2.52 -6.85
C GLU A 162 14.06 -1.52 -5.83
N SER A 163 12.88 -0.98 -6.08
CA SER A 163 12.19 -0.03 -5.20
C SER A 163 10.95 -0.64 -4.50
N TYR A 164 10.65 -1.93 -4.67
CA TYR A 164 9.42 -2.51 -4.11
C TYR A 164 9.34 -2.39 -2.59
N SER A 165 10.45 -2.58 -1.88
CA SER A 165 10.49 -2.37 -0.43
C SER A 165 10.18 -0.92 -0.05
N GLU A 166 10.77 0.06 -0.74
CA GLU A 166 10.52 1.48 -0.51
C GLU A 166 9.07 1.87 -0.84
N LEU A 167 8.53 1.34 -1.95
CA LEU A 167 7.14 1.55 -2.37
C LEU A 167 6.16 0.97 -1.36
N PHE A 168 6.41 -0.26 -0.90
CA PHE A 168 5.64 -0.89 0.16
C PHE A 168 5.63 -0.05 1.44
N GLN A 169 6.81 0.38 1.91
CA GLN A 169 6.93 1.20 3.12
C GLN A 169 6.23 2.54 2.98
N ALA A 170 6.35 3.20 1.81
CA ALA A 170 5.67 4.47 1.55
C ALA A 170 4.14 4.32 1.52
N GLU A 171 3.63 3.25 0.89
CA GLU A 171 2.21 2.94 0.91
C GLU A 171 1.69 2.61 2.30
N HIS A 172 2.47 1.84 3.06
CA HIS A 172 2.11 1.49 4.43
C HIS A 172 2.08 2.75 5.33
N ALA A 173 3.08 3.61 5.24
CA ALA A 173 3.13 4.86 5.97
C ALA A 173 1.94 5.78 5.63
N LEU A 174 1.54 5.85 4.34
CA LEU A 174 0.36 6.59 3.90
C LEU A 174 -0.92 6.03 4.55
N PHE A 175 -1.06 4.71 4.60
CA PHE A 175 -2.21 4.04 5.20
C PHE A 175 -2.28 4.28 6.72
N VAL A 176 -1.17 4.11 7.44
CA VAL A 176 -1.11 4.35 8.88
C VAL A 176 -1.47 5.80 9.20
N LYS A 177 -0.90 6.76 8.47
CA LYS A 177 -1.18 8.19 8.67
C LYS A 177 -2.65 8.54 8.45
N TRP A 178 -3.25 7.94 7.42
CA TRP A 178 -4.68 8.11 7.14
C TRP A 178 -5.52 7.47 8.25
N TRP A 179 -5.20 6.23 8.66
CA TRP A 179 -5.90 5.50 9.69
C TRP A 179 -5.92 6.23 11.04
N GLU A 180 -4.83 6.86 11.44
CA GLU A 180 -4.76 7.67 12.68
C GLU A 180 -5.84 8.76 12.76
N GLN A 181 -6.34 9.22 11.60
CA GLN A 181 -7.35 10.30 11.54
C GLN A 181 -8.78 9.81 11.25
N VAL A 182 -8.93 8.68 10.57
CA VAL A 182 -10.20 8.26 9.96
C VAL A 182 -10.55 6.81 10.34
N GLN A 183 -10.80 6.56 11.60
CA GLN A 183 -11.02 5.23 12.15
C GLN A 183 -12.43 4.69 11.83
N HIS A 184 -12.68 4.24 10.62
CA HIS A 184 -13.92 3.59 10.22
C HIS A 184 -13.70 2.45 9.22
N SER A 185 -14.64 1.48 9.22
CA SER A 185 -14.65 0.38 8.27
C SER A 185 -14.93 0.86 6.84
N ASN A 186 -14.04 0.55 5.92
CA ASN A 186 -14.24 0.79 4.49
C ASN A 186 -13.15 0.12 3.66
N VAL A 187 -13.35 0.09 2.33
CA VAL A 187 -12.33 -0.26 1.33
C VAL A 187 -11.90 0.99 0.57
N HIS A 188 -10.63 1.34 0.69
CA HIS A 188 -10.06 2.52 0.05
C HIS A 188 -9.13 2.15 -1.09
N SER A 189 -9.24 2.87 -2.20
CA SER A 189 -8.28 2.76 -3.30
C SER A 189 -7.01 3.55 -2.99
N PHE A 190 -5.91 3.17 -3.65
CA PHE A 190 -4.67 3.93 -3.62
C PHE A 190 -4.89 5.41 -3.95
N SER A 191 -5.63 5.71 -5.03
CA SER A 191 -5.89 7.08 -5.48
C SER A 191 -6.58 7.93 -4.42
N GLN A 192 -7.55 7.37 -3.70
CA GLN A 192 -8.24 8.09 -2.62
C GLN A 192 -7.28 8.51 -1.50
N LEU A 193 -6.44 7.56 -1.05
CA LEU A 193 -5.48 7.86 0.01
C LEU A 193 -4.35 8.77 -0.46
N PHE A 194 -3.88 8.59 -1.69
CA PHE A 194 -2.85 9.45 -2.26
C PHE A 194 -3.30 10.91 -2.35
N LEU A 195 -4.52 11.15 -2.89
CA LEU A 195 -5.11 12.49 -2.97
C LEU A 195 -5.34 13.10 -1.59
N TRP A 196 -5.78 12.31 -0.62
CA TRP A 196 -5.86 12.76 0.77
C TRP A 196 -4.47 13.14 1.31
N GLY A 197 -3.44 12.32 1.04
CA GLY A 197 -2.06 12.54 1.46
C GLY A 197 -1.44 13.83 0.92
N ILE A 198 -1.76 14.21 -0.33
CA ILE A 198 -1.33 15.49 -0.91
C ILE A 198 -1.84 16.68 -0.08
N GLY A 199 -3.03 16.59 0.48
CA GLY A 199 -3.61 17.63 1.33
C GLY A 199 -2.97 17.76 2.72
N GLN A 200 -2.09 16.83 3.13
CA GLN A 200 -1.44 16.85 4.43
C GLN A 200 -0.12 17.63 4.36
N LYS A 201 -0.01 18.73 5.13
CA LYS A 201 1.12 19.67 5.06
C LYS A 201 2.49 19.03 5.35
N ASP A 202 2.52 18.04 6.25
CA ASP A 202 3.76 17.43 6.74
C ASP A 202 4.02 16.04 6.12
N PHE A 203 3.22 15.65 5.14
CA PHE A 203 3.31 14.34 4.53
C PHE A 203 3.77 14.44 3.08
N ILE A 204 5.01 14.06 2.86
CA ILE A 204 5.63 14.06 1.54
C ILE A 204 5.54 12.63 0.99
N LEU A 205 5.01 12.49 -0.23
CA LEU A 205 4.91 11.22 -0.97
C LEU A 205 5.98 11.11 -2.10
N PRO A 206 7.27 11.49 -1.85
CA PRO A 206 8.21 11.74 -2.94
C PRO A 206 8.46 10.50 -3.79
N ILE A 207 8.57 9.33 -3.16
CA ILE A 207 8.85 8.10 -3.90
C ILE A 207 7.65 7.66 -4.73
N LEU A 208 6.43 7.72 -4.17
CA LEU A 208 5.19 7.36 -4.86
C LEU A 208 4.94 8.31 -6.03
N THR A 209 5.02 9.62 -5.78
CA THR A 209 4.89 10.66 -6.82
C THR A 209 5.89 10.46 -7.95
N LYS A 210 7.17 10.31 -7.60
CA LYS A 210 8.25 10.13 -8.58
C LYS A 210 8.03 8.89 -9.45
N LYS A 211 7.64 7.76 -8.85
CA LYS A 211 7.46 6.51 -9.59
C LYS A 211 6.21 6.52 -10.46
N LEU A 212 5.12 7.12 -9.99
CA LEU A 212 3.92 7.32 -10.82
C LEU A 212 4.18 8.27 -11.98
N HIS A 213 4.88 9.38 -11.73
CA HIS A 213 5.28 10.30 -12.80
C HIS A 213 6.15 9.61 -13.85
N GLN A 214 7.14 8.82 -13.44
CA GLN A 214 7.97 8.01 -14.35
C GLN A 214 7.12 7.03 -15.19
N LEU A 215 6.06 6.45 -14.63
CA LEU A 215 5.14 5.59 -15.41
C LEU A 215 4.39 6.39 -16.45
N ILE A 216 3.88 7.57 -16.12
CA ILE A 216 3.17 8.44 -17.06
C ILE A 216 4.10 8.85 -18.19
N GLU A 217 5.29 9.34 -17.89
CA GLU A 217 6.28 9.77 -18.90
C GLU A 217 6.73 8.61 -19.81
N SER A 218 6.73 7.38 -19.31
CA SER A 218 7.11 6.20 -20.10
C SER A 218 6.07 5.78 -21.13
N GLN A 219 4.85 6.34 -21.07
CA GLN A 219 3.78 6.04 -22.02
C GLN A 219 3.63 7.18 -23.03
N ASP A 220 3.71 6.82 -24.30
CA ASP A 220 3.58 7.78 -25.39
C ASP A 220 2.24 8.51 -25.36
N GLN A 221 2.26 9.84 -25.53
CA GLN A 221 1.09 10.75 -25.54
C GLN A 221 0.22 10.73 -24.27
N LEU A 222 0.62 10.03 -23.19
CA LEU A 222 -0.27 9.86 -22.03
C LEU A 222 -0.52 11.17 -21.27
N VAL A 223 0.45 12.08 -21.21
CA VAL A 223 0.30 13.40 -20.61
C VAL A 223 -0.84 14.18 -21.30
N ASP A 224 -0.80 14.26 -22.64
CA ASP A 224 -1.84 14.94 -23.42
C ASP A 224 -3.21 14.26 -23.26
N ILE A 225 -3.22 12.92 -23.21
CA ILE A 225 -4.45 12.14 -22.99
C ILE A 225 -5.07 12.44 -21.64
N ILE A 226 -4.27 12.45 -20.56
CA ILE A 226 -4.75 12.77 -19.21
C ILE A 226 -5.31 14.20 -19.18
N ALA A 227 -4.59 15.16 -19.75
CA ALA A 227 -5.04 16.56 -19.83
C ALA A 227 -6.37 16.70 -20.59
N ALA A 228 -6.46 16.09 -21.77
CA ALA A 228 -7.69 16.13 -22.58
C ALA A 228 -8.87 15.43 -21.90
N LEU A 229 -8.65 14.30 -21.23
CA LEU A 229 -9.71 13.62 -20.45
C LEU A 229 -10.17 14.49 -19.29
N TRP A 230 -9.25 15.14 -18.58
CA TRP A 230 -9.58 16.04 -17.47
C TRP A 230 -10.44 17.23 -17.94
N GLU A 231 -10.01 17.93 -18.99
CA GLU A 231 -10.73 19.08 -19.55
C GLU A 231 -12.12 18.71 -20.10
N ASN A 232 -12.28 17.48 -20.55
CA ASN A 232 -13.54 16.95 -21.09
C ASN A 232 -14.31 16.08 -20.11
N THR A 233 -14.02 16.16 -18.79
CA THR A 233 -14.76 15.43 -17.74
C THR A 233 -14.85 13.91 -18.01
N ALA A 234 -13.74 13.30 -18.42
CA ALA A 234 -13.60 11.89 -18.80
C ALA A 234 -14.45 11.43 -19.99
N VAL A 235 -15.02 12.36 -20.79
CA VAL A 235 -15.79 12.03 -21.99
C VAL A 235 -14.85 11.70 -23.16
N VAL A 236 -14.60 10.41 -23.38
CA VAL A 236 -13.62 9.87 -24.34
C VAL A 236 -13.81 10.43 -25.76
N THR A 237 -15.05 10.59 -26.23
CA THR A 237 -15.32 11.11 -27.58
C THR A 237 -14.88 12.56 -27.74
N LYS A 238 -15.10 13.40 -26.72
CA LYS A 238 -14.68 14.82 -26.74
C LYS A 238 -13.15 14.94 -26.63
N ALA A 239 -12.53 14.17 -25.73
CA ALA A 239 -11.09 14.14 -25.58
C ALA A 239 -10.40 13.67 -26.89
N ALA A 240 -10.92 12.66 -27.56
CA ALA A 240 -10.41 12.18 -28.86
C ALA A 240 -10.52 13.26 -29.95
N GLN A 241 -11.62 14.00 -30.01
CA GLN A 241 -11.79 15.14 -30.92
C GLN A 241 -10.77 16.24 -30.66
N GLN A 242 -10.54 16.59 -29.37
CA GLN A 242 -9.54 17.58 -28.97
C GLN A 242 -8.12 17.16 -29.38
N LEU A 243 -7.79 15.88 -29.24
CA LEU A 243 -6.47 15.34 -29.60
C LEU A 243 -6.32 15.02 -31.09
N TYR A 244 -7.35 15.24 -31.90
CA TYR A 244 -7.37 14.89 -33.33
C TYR A 244 -7.05 13.42 -33.61
N ILE A 245 -7.45 12.50 -32.72
CA ILE A 245 -7.28 11.05 -32.89
C ILE A 245 -8.63 10.33 -32.93
N HIS A 246 -8.62 9.10 -33.47
CA HIS A 246 -9.81 8.30 -33.48
C HIS A 246 -10.16 7.82 -32.05
N ARG A 247 -11.44 7.76 -31.71
CA ARG A 247 -11.93 7.29 -30.40
C ARG A 247 -11.33 5.95 -29.98
N ASN A 248 -11.19 5.01 -30.91
CA ASN A 248 -10.64 3.69 -30.61
C ASN A 248 -9.14 3.75 -30.27
N THR A 249 -8.39 4.67 -30.87
CA THR A 249 -6.99 4.92 -30.55
C THR A 249 -6.87 5.44 -29.11
N LEU A 250 -7.71 6.42 -28.75
CA LEU A 250 -7.73 6.91 -27.37
C LEU A 250 -8.12 5.80 -26.39
N GLN A 251 -9.15 5.00 -26.71
CA GLN A 251 -9.56 3.87 -25.87
C GLN A 251 -8.42 2.87 -25.67
N TYR A 252 -7.65 2.56 -26.73
CA TYR A 252 -6.48 1.67 -26.64
C TYR A 252 -5.44 2.19 -25.63
N HIS A 253 -5.14 3.49 -25.64
CA HIS A 253 -4.20 4.08 -24.67
C HIS A 253 -4.75 4.02 -23.23
N ILE A 254 -6.05 4.29 -23.04
CA ILE A 254 -6.71 4.17 -21.73
C ILE A 254 -6.64 2.75 -21.20
N ASP A 255 -6.99 1.77 -22.02
CA ASP A 255 -6.98 0.36 -21.64
C ASP A 255 -5.55 -0.16 -21.33
N LYS A 256 -4.58 0.27 -22.14
CA LYS A 256 -3.16 -0.04 -21.92
C LYS A 256 -2.64 0.53 -20.58
N TRP A 257 -3.05 1.74 -20.24
CA TRP A 257 -2.72 2.37 -18.96
C TRP A 257 -3.35 1.62 -17.79
N GLU A 258 -4.63 1.29 -17.89
CA GLU A 258 -5.33 0.50 -16.87
C GLU A 258 -4.68 -0.89 -16.71
N GLU A 259 -4.34 -1.55 -17.80
CA GLU A 259 -3.64 -2.84 -17.74
C GLU A 259 -2.28 -2.71 -17.03
N LEU A 260 -1.54 -1.63 -17.27
CA LEU A 260 -0.22 -1.42 -16.68
C LEU A 260 -0.28 -1.11 -15.18
N THR A 261 -1.26 -0.30 -14.75
CA THR A 261 -1.26 0.36 -13.43
C THR A 261 -2.48 0.04 -12.58
N GLY A 262 -3.55 -0.50 -13.16
CA GLY A 262 -4.85 -0.64 -12.53
C GLY A 262 -5.62 0.68 -12.35
N LEU A 263 -5.05 1.82 -12.77
CA LEU A 263 -5.71 3.13 -12.69
C LEU A 263 -6.63 3.34 -13.87
N GLN A 264 -7.88 3.65 -13.59
CA GLN A 264 -8.94 3.82 -14.59
C GLN A 264 -9.15 5.31 -14.92
N LEU A 265 -8.63 5.78 -16.06
CA LEU A 265 -8.74 7.18 -16.47
C LEU A 265 -10.19 7.65 -16.74
N LYS A 266 -11.16 6.76 -16.72
CA LYS A 266 -12.60 7.10 -16.75
C LYS A 266 -13.18 7.32 -15.36
N GLU A 267 -12.52 6.85 -14.31
CA GLU A 267 -12.90 7.08 -12.92
C GLU A 267 -12.30 8.41 -12.45
N LEU A 268 -13.16 9.31 -11.97
CA LEU A 268 -12.74 10.68 -11.63
C LEU A 268 -11.62 10.72 -10.59
N THR A 269 -11.63 9.81 -9.62
CA THR A 269 -10.60 9.76 -8.58
C THR A 269 -9.23 9.41 -9.15
N ASP A 270 -9.17 8.40 -10.02
CA ASP A 270 -7.93 7.97 -10.66
C ASP A 270 -7.44 9.01 -11.68
N LEU A 271 -8.36 9.60 -12.44
CA LEU A 271 -8.06 10.70 -13.36
C LEU A 271 -7.52 11.93 -12.61
N THR A 272 -8.12 12.28 -11.47
CA THR A 272 -7.66 13.41 -10.62
C THR A 272 -6.24 13.16 -10.14
N LEU A 273 -5.94 11.95 -9.67
CA LEU A 273 -4.57 11.58 -9.27
C LEU A 273 -3.60 11.74 -10.44
N CYS A 274 -3.90 11.16 -11.61
CA CYS A 274 -3.04 11.26 -12.78
C CYS A 274 -2.85 12.70 -13.24
N TYR A 275 -3.92 13.51 -13.26
CA TYR A 275 -3.86 14.92 -13.61
C TYR A 275 -3.01 15.73 -12.63
N GLN A 276 -3.16 15.49 -11.33
CA GLN A 276 -2.34 16.14 -10.30
C GLN A 276 -0.84 15.85 -10.47
N LEU A 277 -0.49 14.66 -10.94
CA LEU A 277 0.91 14.28 -11.18
C LEU A 277 1.53 15.01 -12.39
N ILE A 278 0.74 15.28 -13.44
CA ILE A 278 1.23 15.98 -14.64
C ILE A 278 1.10 17.50 -14.56
N LEU A 279 0.44 18.02 -13.52
CA LEU A 279 0.18 19.46 -13.40
C LEU A 279 1.46 20.32 -13.46
N PRO A 280 2.60 19.93 -12.84
CA PRO A 280 3.85 20.67 -12.97
C PRO A 280 4.41 20.74 -14.40
N ASP A 281 4.04 19.80 -15.29
CA ASP A 281 4.57 19.70 -16.64
C ASP A 281 3.77 20.54 -17.64
N ILE A 282 2.51 20.88 -17.30
CA ILE A 282 1.58 21.59 -18.17
C ILE A 282 1.33 23.05 -17.75
N LEU A 283 1.81 23.48 -16.57
CA LEU A 283 1.79 24.86 -16.07
C LEU A 283 3.11 25.57 -16.30
#